data_e366ae9c0adc41c5d3576ec54be61700
#
_entry.id   e366ae9c0adc41c5d3576ec54be61700
#
_cell.length_a   1.000
_cell.length_b   1.000
_cell.length_c   1.000
_cell.angle_alpha   90.00
_cell.angle_beta   90.00
_cell.angle_gamma   90.00
#
_symmetry.space_group_name_H-M   'P 1'
#
loop_
_entity.id
_entity.type
_entity.pdbx_description
1 polymer ?
#
loop_
_entity_poly.entity_id
_entity_poly.type
_entity_poly.pdbx_seq_one_letter_code
_entity_poly.pdbx_strand_id
1 'polypeptide(L)'
;SIPEIKEMKKKGTFDRCYKGKGNTKAVCHWHTAQEASRFAGQITIAAIKVQPFMDKASSEIIGNYLKSLYEKFSQPWQDNHGKRWKKQNQVGFYQMGYGSFSVLAYAAYTQNKKLAYETFEETYNYIDKRLLEDGFIVNNSFRGVRGYWYHTLGLNNILGFIAVAEEWNYPLDD
;
A
#
# COMPACT_ATOMS: atom_id res chain seq x y z
N SER A 1 3.88 16.79 14.94
CA SER A 1 4.26 15.36 15.06
C SER A 1 3.62 14.80 16.31
N ILE A 2 2.96 13.66 16.17
CA ILE A 2 2.29 12.96 17.26
C ILE A 2 3.36 12.60 18.31
N PRO A 3 3.18 12.96 19.60
CA PRO A 3 4.19 12.74 20.65
C PRO A 3 4.65 11.28 20.74
N GLU A 4 3.72 10.33 20.59
CA GLU A 4 4.01 8.90 20.62
C GLU A 4 4.96 8.45 19.51
N ILE A 5 4.85 9.02 18.31
CA ILE A 5 5.75 8.71 17.19
C ILE A 5 7.15 9.23 17.48
N LYS A 6 7.28 10.40 18.10
CA LYS A 6 8.60 10.92 18.56
C LYS A 6 9.22 10.00 19.58
N GLU A 7 8.43 9.53 20.53
CA GLU A 7 8.90 8.62 21.57
C GLU A 7 9.29 7.25 21.01
N MET A 8 8.51 6.71 20.09
CA MET A 8 8.81 5.47 19.39
C MET A 8 10.10 5.58 18.57
N LYS A 9 10.33 6.69 17.87
CA LYS A 9 11.58 6.96 17.17
C LYS A 9 12.77 7.04 18.14
N LYS A 10 12.60 7.74 19.25
CA LYS A 10 13.65 7.89 20.28
C LYS A 10 14.01 6.55 20.92
N LYS A 11 13.07 5.63 21.08
CA LYS A 11 13.28 4.29 21.61
C LYS A 11 13.77 3.27 20.55
N GLY A 12 13.93 3.66 19.31
CA GLY A 12 14.32 2.77 18.21
C GLY A 12 13.32 1.66 17.93
N THR A 13 12.09 1.78 18.44
CA THR A 13 11.05 0.76 18.30
C THR A 13 10.37 0.84 16.96
N PHE A 14 10.38 1.99 16.30
CA PHE A 14 9.81 2.18 14.97
C PHE A 14 10.57 1.37 13.90
N ASP A 15 11.89 1.31 13.97
CA ASP A 15 12.72 0.56 13.02
C ASP A 15 12.71 -0.96 13.28
N ARG A 16 12.51 -1.38 14.52
CA ARG A 16 12.49 -2.81 14.89
C ARG A 16 11.31 -3.57 14.29
N CYS A 17 10.25 -2.90 13.98
CA CYS A 17 9.03 -3.49 13.46
C CYS A 17 9.14 -3.89 12.00
N TYR A 18 9.92 -3.17 11.24
CA TYR A 18 10.29 -3.54 9.88
C TYR A 18 11.26 -4.73 9.83
N LYS A 19 12.04 -4.96 10.87
CA LYS A 19 13.02 -6.03 10.88
C LYS A 19 12.45 -7.42 11.19
N GLY A 20 11.16 -7.54 11.47
CA GLY A 20 10.39 -8.79 11.38
C GLY A 20 10.98 -10.05 11.99
N LYS A 21 11.74 -9.94 13.05
CA LYS A 21 12.14 -11.12 13.84
C LYS A 21 11.09 -11.37 14.91
N GLY A 22 10.27 -12.34 14.63
CA GLY A 22 9.34 -13.08 15.43
C GLY A 22 9.13 -12.70 16.89
N ASN A 23 8.58 -11.52 17.17
CA ASN A 23 8.17 -11.20 18.51
C ASN A 23 6.89 -10.36 18.46
N THR A 24 6.01 -10.55 19.41
CA THR A 24 4.76 -9.82 19.60
C THR A 24 4.91 -8.29 19.53
N LYS A 25 6.09 -7.78 19.78
CA LYS A 25 6.47 -6.37 19.58
C LYS A 25 6.51 -5.94 18.11
N ALA A 26 6.75 -6.85 17.17
CA ALA A 26 6.73 -6.55 15.73
C ALA A 26 5.31 -6.36 15.19
N VAL A 27 4.32 -6.97 15.80
CA VAL A 27 2.94 -6.96 15.34
C VAL A 27 2.30 -5.56 15.44
N CYS A 28 2.51 -4.83 16.52
CA CYS A 28 1.90 -3.51 16.71
C CYS A 28 2.42 -2.50 15.69
N HIS A 29 3.70 -2.54 15.38
CA HIS A 29 4.29 -1.62 14.39
C HIS A 29 3.96 -2.01 12.95
N TRP A 30 3.83 -3.28 12.68
CA TRP A 30 3.34 -3.77 11.41
C TRP A 30 1.97 -3.18 11.09
N HIS A 31 1.04 -3.23 12.03
CA HIS A 31 -0.28 -2.62 11.84
C HIS A 31 -0.19 -1.11 11.68
N THR A 32 0.65 -0.43 12.44
CA THR A 32 0.84 1.01 12.30
C THR A 32 1.38 1.39 10.92
N ALA A 33 2.38 0.67 10.41
CA ALA A 33 2.93 0.92 9.09
C ALA A 33 1.92 0.61 7.98
N GLN A 34 1.14 -0.46 8.12
CA GLN A 34 0.06 -0.82 7.21
C GLN A 34 -1.00 0.29 7.16
N GLU A 35 -1.48 0.72 8.31
CA GLU A 35 -2.50 1.77 8.38
C GLU A 35 -1.95 3.12 7.90
N ALA A 36 -0.71 3.46 8.24
CA ALA A 36 -0.06 4.67 7.75
C ALA A 36 0.05 4.67 6.21
N SER A 37 0.38 3.53 5.60
CA SER A 37 0.39 3.40 4.14
C SER A 37 -1.00 3.58 3.55
N ARG A 38 -2.02 2.96 4.12
CA ARG A 38 -3.42 3.12 3.70
C ARG A 38 -3.86 4.58 3.77
N PHE A 39 -3.61 5.25 4.89
CA PHE A 39 -3.96 6.66 5.06
C PHE A 39 -3.18 7.57 4.12
N ALA A 40 -1.92 7.29 3.85
CA ALA A 40 -1.13 8.03 2.86
C ALA A 40 -1.80 8.03 1.49
N GLY A 41 -2.29 6.88 1.04
CA GLY A 41 -3.06 6.78 -0.21
C GLY A 41 -4.34 7.62 -0.18
N GLN A 42 -5.14 7.52 0.88
CA GLN A 42 -6.39 8.27 1.01
C GLN A 42 -6.17 9.79 1.04
N ILE A 43 -5.18 10.26 1.80
CA ILE A 43 -4.82 11.67 1.86
C ILE A 43 -4.34 12.16 0.49
N THR A 44 -3.55 11.35 -0.21
CA THR A 44 -3.06 11.71 -1.55
C THR A 44 -4.20 11.82 -2.57
N ILE A 45 -5.18 10.91 -2.55
CA ILE A 45 -6.38 11.00 -3.40
C ILE A 45 -7.18 12.27 -3.08
N ALA A 46 -7.34 12.59 -1.80
CA ALA A 46 -8.00 13.85 -1.41
C ALA A 46 -7.24 15.07 -1.94
N ALA A 47 -5.92 15.07 -1.83
CA ALA A 47 -5.06 16.14 -2.34
C ALA A 47 -5.19 16.32 -3.87
N ILE A 48 -5.26 15.23 -4.65
CA ILE A 48 -5.49 15.30 -6.10
C ILE A 48 -6.79 16.06 -6.41
N LYS A 49 -7.86 15.78 -5.67
CA LYS A 49 -9.16 16.41 -5.89
C LYS A 49 -9.18 17.92 -5.59
N VAL A 50 -8.38 18.37 -4.63
CA VAL A 50 -8.34 19.79 -4.24
C VAL A 50 -7.20 20.56 -4.91
N GLN A 51 -6.26 19.87 -5.53
CA GLN A 51 -5.09 20.46 -6.21
C GLN A 51 -5.44 21.60 -7.17
N PRO A 52 -6.50 21.49 -8.01
CA PRO A 52 -6.87 22.58 -8.94
C PRO A 52 -7.30 23.88 -8.23
N PHE A 53 -7.64 23.82 -6.96
CA PHE A 53 -8.13 24.95 -6.17
C PHE A 53 -7.10 25.51 -5.19
N MET A 54 -5.91 24.89 -5.13
CA MET A 54 -4.85 25.31 -4.22
C MET A 54 -4.00 26.43 -4.82
N ASP A 55 -3.63 27.40 -3.99
CA ASP A 55 -2.55 28.33 -4.34
C ASP A 55 -1.18 27.62 -4.36
N LYS A 56 -0.19 28.30 -4.91
CA LYS A 56 1.17 27.75 -5.04
C LYS A 56 1.79 27.36 -3.70
N ALA A 57 1.62 28.17 -2.67
CA ALA A 57 2.21 27.93 -1.34
C ALA A 57 1.58 26.69 -0.68
N SER A 58 0.26 26.59 -0.73
CA SER A 58 -0.48 25.42 -0.24
C SER A 58 -0.10 24.15 -1.00
N SER A 59 0.03 24.23 -2.33
CA SER A 59 0.45 23.11 -3.17
C SER A 59 1.84 22.61 -2.80
N GLU A 60 2.78 23.51 -2.53
CA GLU A 60 4.15 23.17 -2.13
C GLU A 60 4.18 22.49 -0.74
N ILE A 61 3.46 23.02 0.23
CA ILE A 61 3.36 22.44 1.58
C ILE A 61 2.77 21.03 1.51
N ILE A 62 1.67 20.87 0.80
CA ILE A 62 0.99 19.58 0.65
C ILE A 62 1.87 18.61 -0.14
N GLY A 63 2.49 19.03 -1.23
CA GLY A 63 3.40 18.20 -2.02
C GLY A 63 4.57 17.65 -1.19
N ASN A 64 5.20 18.50 -0.38
CA ASN A 64 6.27 18.09 0.53
C ASN A 64 5.78 17.09 1.60
N TYR A 65 4.58 17.31 2.12
CA TYR A 65 3.96 16.39 3.07
C TYR A 65 3.67 15.02 2.44
N LEU A 66 3.05 14.99 1.26
CA LEU A 66 2.75 13.75 0.52
C LEU A 66 4.03 13.00 0.15
N LYS A 67 5.06 13.70 -0.30
CA LYS A 67 6.39 13.12 -0.54
C LYS A 67 6.93 12.43 0.72
N SER A 68 6.81 13.10 1.85
CA SER A 68 7.26 12.53 3.15
C SER A 68 6.45 11.28 3.55
N LEU A 69 5.14 11.25 3.28
CA LEU A 69 4.31 10.06 3.52
C LEU A 69 4.71 8.91 2.59
N TYR A 70 4.89 9.20 1.30
CA TYR A 70 5.32 8.23 0.31
C TYR A 70 6.66 7.58 0.68
N GLU A 71 7.69 8.40 0.94
CA GLU A 71 9.04 7.93 1.25
C GLU A 71 9.13 7.16 2.58
N LYS A 72 8.31 7.53 3.57
CA LYS A 72 8.37 6.93 4.92
C LYS A 72 7.45 5.73 5.11
N PHE A 73 6.36 5.64 4.37
CA PHE A 73 5.34 4.64 4.60
C PHE A 73 4.99 3.85 3.34
N SER A 74 4.58 4.52 2.26
CA SER A 74 4.03 3.86 1.08
C SER A 74 5.08 3.00 0.36
N GLN A 75 6.18 3.60 -0.06
CA GLN A 75 7.24 2.89 -0.77
C GLN A 75 7.91 1.80 0.08
N PRO A 76 8.31 2.06 1.35
CA PRO A 76 8.87 1.01 2.19
C PRO A 76 7.89 -0.12 2.49
N TRP A 77 6.59 0.15 2.56
CA TRP A 77 5.58 -0.88 2.72
C TRP A 77 5.49 -1.76 1.48
N GLN A 78 5.42 -1.17 0.31
CA GLN A 78 5.41 -1.87 -0.98
C GLN A 78 6.67 -2.72 -1.15
N ASP A 79 7.85 -2.16 -0.96
CA ASP A 79 9.14 -2.85 -1.08
C ASP A 79 9.27 -4.03 -0.11
N ASN A 80 8.83 -3.86 1.13
CA ASN A 80 8.90 -4.91 2.13
C ASN A 80 7.92 -6.04 1.83
N HIS A 81 6.74 -5.74 1.31
CA HIS A 81 5.76 -6.74 0.90
C HIS A 81 6.27 -7.53 -0.31
N GLY A 82 6.78 -6.87 -1.33
CA GLY A 82 7.39 -7.52 -2.47
C GLY A 82 8.53 -8.47 -2.08
N LYS A 83 9.42 -8.04 -1.18
CA LYS A 83 10.52 -8.88 -0.68
C LYS A 83 10.07 -10.05 0.16
N ARG A 84 9.11 -9.86 1.07
CA ARG A 84 8.55 -10.93 1.91
C ARG A 84 7.75 -11.91 1.09
N TRP A 85 7.02 -11.41 0.12
CA TRP A 85 6.26 -12.24 -0.76
C TRP A 85 7.13 -13.22 -1.55
N LYS A 86 8.24 -12.74 -2.11
CA LYS A 86 9.22 -13.59 -2.80
C LYS A 86 9.81 -14.68 -1.89
N LYS A 87 9.92 -14.42 -0.58
CA LYS A 87 10.54 -15.34 0.37
C LYS A 87 9.60 -16.29 1.08
N GLN A 88 8.37 -15.89 1.39
CA GLN A 88 7.57 -16.59 2.40
C GLN A 88 6.16 -17.00 1.97
N ASN A 89 5.68 -16.55 0.81
CA ASN A 89 4.33 -16.87 0.35
C ASN A 89 3.19 -16.56 1.36
N GLN A 90 3.42 -15.69 2.34
CA GLN A 90 2.57 -15.56 3.54
C GLN A 90 1.82 -14.24 3.67
N VAL A 91 2.00 -13.29 2.77
CA VAL A 91 1.32 -11.99 2.86
C VAL A 91 -0.02 -12.07 2.17
N GLY A 92 -1.08 -11.66 2.87
CA GLY A 92 -2.40 -11.56 2.27
C GLY A 92 -2.48 -10.42 1.25
N PHE A 93 -3.19 -10.64 0.16
CA PHE A 93 -3.31 -9.65 -0.91
C PHE A 93 -3.86 -8.30 -0.43
N TYR A 94 -4.81 -8.31 0.52
CA TYR A 94 -5.35 -7.08 1.11
C TYR A 94 -4.27 -6.18 1.73
N GLN A 95 -3.22 -6.78 2.29
CA GLN A 95 -2.11 -6.03 2.90
C GLN A 95 -1.22 -5.38 1.83
N MET A 96 -0.96 -6.09 0.74
CA MET A 96 -0.22 -5.54 -0.38
C MET A 96 -1.00 -4.40 -1.05
N GLY A 97 -2.29 -4.57 -1.26
CA GLY A 97 -3.15 -3.56 -1.87
C GLY A 97 -3.05 -2.19 -1.20
N TYR A 98 -2.89 -2.14 0.11
CA TYR A 98 -2.69 -0.86 0.81
C TYR A 98 -1.41 -0.13 0.36
N GLY A 99 -0.32 -0.86 0.14
CA GLY A 99 0.92 -0.30 -0.40
C GLY A 99 0.77 0.14 -1.85
N SER A 100 0.31 -0.75 -2.69
CA SER A 100 0.13 -0.50 -4.13
C SER A 100 -0.76 0.71 -4.41
N PHE A 101 -1.93 0.79 -3.77
CA PHE A 101 -2.82 1.95 -3.91
C PHE A 101 -2.19 3.25 -3.44
N SER A 102 -1.44 3.21 -2.35
CA SER A 102 -0.77 4.40 -1.83
C SER A 102 0.33 4.90 -2.78
N VAL A 103 1.09 3.98 -3.37
CA VAL A 103 2.12 4.31 -4.37
C VAL A 103 1.49 4.81 -5.66
N LEU A 104 0.42 4.16 -6.14
CA LEU A 104 -0.32 4.60 -7.33
C LEU A 104 -0.95 5.99 -7.14
N ALA A 105 -1.53 6.26 -5.97
CA ALA A 105 -2.05 7.59 -5.65
C ALA A 105 -0.95 8.66 -5.70
N TYR A 106 0.24 8.35 -5.15
CA TYR A 106 1.36 9.28 -5.23
C TYR A 106 1.90 9.45 -6.66
N ALA A 107 1.95 8.37 -7.43
CA ALA A 107 2.30 8.42 -8.84
C ALA A 107 1.33 9.30 -9.64
N ALA A 108 0.02 9.20 -9.37
CA ALA A 108 -1.00 10.05 -9.97
C ALA A 108 -0.82 11.52 -9.57
N TYR A 109 -0.62 11.81 -8.29
CA TYR A 109 -0.39 13.16 -7.80
C TYR A 109 0.83 13.83 -8.47
N THR A 110 1.90 13.08 -8.65
CA THR A 110 3.15 13.56 -9.27
C THR A 110 3.23 13.39 -10.77
N GLN A 111 2.20 12.81 -11.41
CA GLN A 111 2.18 12.45 -12.84
C GLN A 111 3.36 11.54 -13.24
N ASN A 112 3.83 10.72 -12.31
CA ASN A 112 4.97 9.82 -12.54
C ASN A 112 4.51 8.50 -13.16
N LYS A 113 4.41 8.47 -14.49
CA LYS A 113 4.00 7.28 -15.27
C LYS A 113 4.90 6.07 -15.00
N LYS A 114 6.22 6.28 -14.92
CA LYS A 114 7.16 5.19 -14.66
C LYS A 114 6.84 4.48 -13.35
N LEU A 115 6.68 5.25 -12.27
CA LEU A 115 6.32 4.70 -10.95
C LEU A 115 4.98 3.97 -10.99
N ALA A 116 4.00 4.52 -11.70
CA ALA A 116 2.69 3.87 -11.86
C ALA A 116 2.83 2.51 -12.56
N TYR A 117 3.49 2.45 -13.70
CA TYR A 117 3.64 1.22 -14.47
C TYR A 117 4.46 0.15 -13.74
N GLU A 118 5.55 0.52 -13.09
CA GLU A 118 6.32 -0.40 -12.22
C GLU A 118 5.46 -0.98 -11.09
N THR A 119 4.59 -0.15 -10.51
CA THR A 119 3.68 -0.60 -9.44
C THR A 119 2.56 -1.50 -9.98
N PHE A 120 2.03 -1.21 -11.16
CA PHE A 120 1.05 -2.07 -11.84
C PHE A 120 1.63 -3.44 -12.12
N GLU A 121 2.80 -3.50 -12.74
CA GLU A 121 3.48 -4.75 -13.07
C GLU A 121 3.73 -5.61 -11.82
N GLU A 122 4.26 -4.99 -10.76
CA GLU A 122 4.50 -5.71 -9.51
C GLU A 122 3.21 -6.23 -8.89
N THR A 123 2.15 -5.42 -8.91
CA THR A 123 0.85 -5.77 -8.32
C THR A 123 0.14 -6.83 -9.15
N TYR A 124 0.15 -6.72 -10.47
CA TYR A 124 -0.40 -7.72 -11.39
C TYR A 124 0.26 -9.08 -11.18
N ASN A 125 1.58 -9.13 -11.23
CA ASN A 125 2.35 -10.35 -10.96
C ASN A 125 2.04 -10.96 -9.59
N TYR A 126 1.64 -10.15 -8.63
CA TYR A 126 1.22 -10.63 -7.32
C TYR A 126 -0.20 -11.20 -7.35
N ILE A 127 -1.12 -10.55 -8.05
CA ILE A 127 -2.50 -11.05 -8.23
C ILE A 127 -2.48 -12.39 -8.95
N ASP A 128 -1.82 -12.45 -10.09
CA ASP A 128 -1.69 -13.65 -10.94
C ASP A 128 -1.27 -14.89 -10.15
N LYS A 129 -0.31 -14.74 -9.25
CA LYS A 129 0.18 -15.83 -8.41
C LYS A 129 -0.70 -16.16 -7.21
N ARG A 130 -1.73 -15.40 -6.93
CA ARG A 130 -2.54 -15.52 -5.70
C ARG A 130 -4.01 -15.74 -5.96
N LEU A 131 -4.50 -15.33 -7.09
CA LEU A 131 -5.85 -15.65 -7.53
C LEU A 131 -5.83 -17.06 -8.14
N LEU A 132 -6.61 -17.95 -7.59
CA LEU A 132 -6.77 -19.31 -8.08
C LEU A 132 -7.86 -19.35 -9.15
N GLU A 133 -7.85 -20.37 -10.00
CA GLU A 133 -8.84 -20.56 -11.07
C GLU A 133 -10.29 -20.61 -10.56
N ASP A 134 -10.49 -21.07 -9.33
CA ASP A 134 -11.80 -21.10 -8.66
C ASP A 134 -12.20 -19.75 -8.02
N GLY A 135 -11.40 -18.72 -8.23
CA GLY A 135 -11.63 -17.37 -7.71
C GLY A 135 -11.20 -17.16 -6.26
N PHE A 136 -10.65 -18.17 -5.57
CA PHE A 136 -10.12 -18.00 -4.24
C PHE A 136 -8.77 -17.26 -4.25
N ILE A 137 -8.53 -16.47 -3.21
CA ILE A 137 -7.30 -15.70 -3.04
C ILE A 137 -6.45 -16.34 -1.95
N VAL A 138 -5.27 -16.80 -2.32
CA VAL A 138 -4.32 -17.40 -1.38
C VAL A 138 -4.02 -16.46 -0.22
N ASN A 139 -4.01 -16.98 1.01
CA ASN A 139 -3.84 -16.25 2.27
C ASN A 139 -4.95 -15.24 2.64
N ASN A 140 -5.96 -15.08 1.80
CA ASN A 140 -7.16 -14.31 2.12
C ASN A 140 -8.33 -15.26 2.40
N SER A 141 -8.72 -16.07 1.42
CA SER A 141 -9.91 -16.91 1.48
C SER A 141 -9.81 -18.04 2.53
N PHE A 142 -8.61 -18.56 2.75
CA PHE A 142 -8.37 -19.70 3.65
C PHE A 142 -8.05 -19.30 5.10
N ARG A 143 -8.79 -18.35 5.65
CA ARG A 143 -8.58 -17.83 7.03
C ARG A 143 -9.65 -18.27 8.03
N GLY A 144 -10.17 -19.47 7.85
CA GLY A 144 -11.19 -20.04 8.73
C GLY A 144 -12.44 -19.14 8.79
N VAL A 145 -12.97 -18.90 9.96
CA VAL A 145 -14.20 -18.07 10.16
C VAL A 145 -14.08 -16.64 9.63
N ARG A 146 -12.87 -16.14 9.42
CA ARG A 146 -12.63 -14.82 8.83
C ARG A 146 -12.37 -14.88 7.33
N GLY A 147 -12.41 -16.05 6.72
CA GLY A 147 -12.11 -16.25 5.29
C GLY A 147 -12.94 -15.37 4.39
N TYR A 148 -14.26 -15.34 4.61
CA TYR A 148 -15.17 -14.50 3.82
C TYR A 148 -14.80 -13.01 3.87
N TRP A 149 -14.54 -12.48 5.06
CA TRP A 149 -14.17 -11.06 5.21
C TRP A 149 -12.84 -10.73 4.51
N TYR A 150 -11.81 -11.56 4.70
CA TYR A 150 -10.53 -11.33 4.03
C TYR A 150 -10.61 -11.55 2.52
N HIS A 151 -11.44 -12.49 2.06
CA HIS A 151 -11.71 -12.70 0.64
C HIS A 151 -12.32 -11.45 0.02
N THR A 152 -13.38 -10.91 0.63
CA THR A 152 -14.02 -9.66 0.18
C THR A 152 -13.04 -8.48 0.14
N LEU A 153 -12.19 -8.33 1.16
CA LEU A 153 -11.14 -7.30 1.15
C LEU A 153 -10.15 -7.51 0.00
N GLY A 154 -9.77 -8.75 -0.29
CA GLY A 154 -8.90 -9.07 -1.41
C GLY A 154 -9.54 -8.73 -2.76
N LEU A 155 -10.79 -9.12 -2.97
CA LEU A 155 -11.55 -8.78 -4.19
C LEU A 155 -11.69 -7.27 -4.39
N ASN A 156 -12.03 -6.52 -3.34
CA ASN A 156 -12.11 -5.06 -3.42
C ASN A 156 -10.77 -4.43 -3.84
N ASN A 157 -9.65 -4.97 -3.39
CA ASN A 157 -8.34 -4.50 -3.81
C ASN A 157 -8.05 -4.84 -5.28
N ILE A 158 -8.44 -6.02 -5.75
CA ILE A 158 -8.30 -6.40 -7.17
C ILE A 158 -9.14 -5.49 -8.05
N LEU A 159 -10.41 -5.31 -7.73
CA LEU A 159 -11.31 -4.42 -8.49
C LEU A 159 -10.80 -2.97 -8.51
N GLY A 160 -10.34 -2.48 -7.37
CA GLY A 160 -9.73 -1.15 -7.29
C GLY A 160 -8.46 -1.03 -8.13
N PHE A 161 -7.63 -2.08 -8.14
CA PHE A 161 -6.44 -2.14 -8.99
C PHE A 161 -6.80 -2.09 -10.48
N ILE A 162 -7.76 -2.90 -10.91
CA ILE A 162 -8.24 -2.92 -12.31
C ILE A 162 -8.76 -1.53 -12.71
N ALA A 163 -9.63 -0.93 -11.92
CA ALA A 163 -10.18 0.40 -12.22
C ALA A 163 -9.10 1.48 -12.36
N VAL A 164 -8.06 1.44 -11.51
CA VAL A 164 -6.94 2.39 -11.61
C VAL A 164 -6.06 2.07 -12.81
N ALA A 165 -5.84 0.80 -13.13
CA ALA A 165 -5.06 0.39 -14.30
C ALA A 165 -5.74 0.83 -15.60
N GLU A 166 -7.07 0.68 -15.71
CA GLU A 166 -7.87 1.17 -16.83
C GLU A 166 -7.75 2.70 -16.99
N GLU A 167 -7.86 3.45 -15.92
CA GLU A 167 -7.72 4.92 -15.94
C GLU A 167 -6.33 5.37 -16.43
N TRP A 168 -5.31 4.58 -16.17
CA TRP A 168 -3.95 4.81 -16.65
C TRP A 168 -3.68 4.22 -18.04
N ASN A 169 -4.64 3.55 -18.66
CA ASN A 169 -4.48 2.77 -19.88
C ASN A 169 -3.32 1.77 -19.78
N TYR A 170 -3.19 1.14 -18.60
CA TYR A 170 -2.23 0.06 -18.42
C TYR A 170 -2.80 -1.22 -19.07
N PRO A 171 -2.03 -1.90 -19.92
CA PRO A 171 -2.51 -3.12 -20.55
C PRO A 171 -2.68 -4.21 -19.48
N LEU A 172 -3.92 -4.61 -19.28
CA LEU A 172 -4.25 -5.82 -18.55
C LEU A 172 -4.43 -6.90 -19.63
N ASP A 173 -3.62 -7.94 -19.57
CA ASP A 173 -3.79 -9.08 -20.48
C ASP A 173 -5.12 -9.76 -20.19
N ASP A 174 -5.87 -10.12 -21.24
CA ASP A 174 -7.18 -10.77 -21.19
C ASP A 174 -7.11 -12.20 -20.61
#